data_5052a8e8d0190c14697b467b6ece940c
#
_entry.id   5052a8e8d0190c14697b467b6ece940c
#
_cell.length_a   1.000
_cell.length_b   1.000
_cell.length_c   1.000
_cell.angle_alpha   90.00
_cell.angle_beta   90.00
_cell.angle_gamma   90.00
#
_symmetry.space_group_name_H-M   'P 1'
#
loop_
_entity.id
_entity.type
_entity.pdbx_description
1 polymer ?
#
loop_
_entity_poly.entity_id
_entity_poly.type
_entity_poly.pdbx_seq_one_letter_code
_entity_poly.pdbx_strand_id
1 'polypeptide(L)'
;MTTIYLDNNATSQVAAEVMDAMLPYFRILYGNPSSMHSFGGQVARKIREAREQAAALIGATPEEVIFTSCGTESDNAAIRSALATHPDRRHILTSRVEHPAVKSLCAHLSRQGYRVTELPVDKDGLLDMNQFERSLTPDTAVVSLMWANNETGALFPVEKAAELAHDKGILFHTDAVQAVGKIPINMKSNVIDMLSISGHKLHAPKGIGILYVRKGTKFSPFLIGGHQEKERRGGTENTPSIIGLGKACELAASNMKMENTRVKKLRDKLETELLERIPNSRVNGTRLYRLPNTTNISFEFVEGEAILLLMDEFGICASSGSACTSGSLQPSHVLRAMGVPFTMAHGSIRFSLSIYNTEEEIDFVIEKLPSIIERLRGLSPYWNLGDQACTVQ
;
A
#
# COMPACT_ATOMS: atom_id res chain seq x y z
N MET A 1 14.26 5.48 25.46
CA MET A 1 14.36 6.29 24.22
C MET A 1 12.98 6.45 23.65
N THR A 2 12.65 7.60 23.11
CA THR A 2 11.38 7.81 22.39
C THR A 2 11.53 7.18 21.00
N THR A 3 10.58 6.36 20.56
CA THR A 3 10.61 5.73 19.23
C THR A 3 10.21 6.73 18.17
N ILE A 4 11.04 6.94 17.15
CA ILE A 4 10.76 7.72 15.95
C ILE A 4 10.33 6.74 14.86
N TYR A 5 9.02 6.69 14.57
CA TYR A 5 8.46 5.69 13.68
C TYR A 5 8.24 6.23 12.25
N LEU A 6 9.12 5.86 11.34
CA LEU A 6 9.10 6.24 9.92
C LEU A 6 8.85 5.03 9.00
N ASP A 7 8.07 4.05 9.46
CA ASP A 7 7.73 2.84 8.70
C ASP A 7 6.21 2.64 8.55
N ASN A 8 5.46 3.74 8.37
CA ASN A 8 4.00 3.71 8.30
C ASN A 8 3.45 2.98 7.06
N ASN A 9 4.26 2.79 6.00
CA ASN A 9 3.87 1.96 4.87
C ASN A 9 3.95 0.45 5.18
N ALA A 10 4.68 0.01 6.20
CA ALA A 10 4.66 -1.39 6.66
C ALA A 10 3.43 -1.66 7.53
N THR A 11 3.20 -0.83 8.52
CA THR A 11 1.99 -0.80 9.36
C THR A 11 1.94 0.54 10.08
N SER A 12 0.77 0.95 10.58
CA SER A 12 0.65 2.14 11.41
C SER A 12 0.17 1.78 12.82
N GLN A 13 0.42 2.65 13.79
CA GLN A 13 -0.19 2.54 15.12
C GLN A 13 -1.70 2.71 15.01
N VAL A 14 -2.45 2.05 15.88
CA VAL A 14 -3.89 2.28 16.00
C VAL A 14 -4.11 3.64 16.66
N ALA A 15 -4.93 4.50 16.05
CA ALA A 15 -5.26 5.80 16.66
C ALA A 15 -6.01 5.63 17.97
N ALA A 16 -5.82 6.55 18.92
CA ALA A 16 -6.47 6.48 20.22
C ALA A 16 -8.00 6.47 20.08
N GLU A 17 -8.55 7.32 19.24
CA GLU A 17 -9.99 7.42 18.96
C GLU A 17 -10.55 6.14 18.31
N VAL A 18 -9.72 5.45 17.53
CA VAL A 18 -10.07 4.13 16.96
C VAL A 18 -10.13 3.09 18.06
N MET A 19 -9.14 3.05 18.95
CA MET A 19 -9.12 2.13 20.08
C MET A 19 -10.33 2.34 20.99
N ASP A 20 -10.64 3.59 21.32
CA ASP A 20 -11.78 3.96 22.15
C ASP A 20 -13.11 3.53 21.50
N ALA A 21 -13.24 3.68 20.20
CA ALA A 21 -14.42 3.23 19.46
C ALA A 21 -14.57 1.69 19.47
N MET A 22 -13.48 0.95 19.50
CA MET A 22 -13.48 -0.53 19.50
C MET A 22 -13.79 -1.15 20.86
N LEU A 23 -13.26 -0.57 21.94
CA LEU A 23 -13.29 -1.17 23.29
C LEU A 23 -14.66 -1.64 23.78
N PRO A 24 -15.79 -0.91 23.58
CA PRO A 24 -17.10 -1.35 24.00
C PRO A 24 -17.53 -2.69 23.41
N TYR A 25 -17.07 -3.02 22.20
CA TYR A 25 -17.49 -4.22 21.45
C TYR A 25 -16.74 -5.49 21.85
N PHE A 26 -15.70 -5.37 22.66
CA PHE A 26 -15.03 -6.53 23.28
C PHE A 26 -15.67 -6.96 24.60
N ARG A 27 -16.31 -6.03 25.34
CA ARG A 27 -16.74 -6.28 26.72
C ARG A 27 -18.24 -6.11 26.96
N ILE A 28 -18.86 -5.12 26.33
CA ILE A 28 -20.22 -4.69 26.64
C ILE A 28 -21.18 -5.04 25.50
N LEU A 29 -20.83 -4.69 24.28
CA LEU A 29 -21.67 -4.82 23.09
C LEU A 29 -21.14 -5.95 22.16
N TYR A 30 -20.96 -7.14 22.72
CA TYR A 30 -20.38 -8.30 22.02
C TYR A 30 -21.42 -9.14 21.27
N GLY A 31 -22.67 -8.68 21.15
CA GLY A 31 -23.75 -9.42 20.50
C GLY A 31 -23.45 -9.70 19.02
N ASN A 32 -23.90 -10.87 18.56
CA ASN A 32 -23.80 -11.19 17.13
C ASN A 32 -24.74 -10.27 16.33
N PRO A 33 -24.24 -9.51 15.33
CA PRO A 33 -25.06 -8.59 14.55
C PRO A 33 -26.15 -9.26 13.72
N SER A 34 -26.03 -10.57 13.44
CA SER A 34 -27.04 -11.36 12.73
C SER A 34 -28.18 -11.87 13.63
N SER A 35 -28.08 -11.67 14.95
CA SER A 35 -29.11 -12.13 15.89
C SER A 35 -30.35 -11.24 15.86
N MET A 36 -31.54 -11.85 16.01
CA MET A 36 -32.82 -11.14 15.95
C MET A 36 -33.15 -10.30 17.20
N HIS A 37 -32.46 -10.54 18.32
CA HIS A 37 -32.71 -9.80 19.57
C HIS A 37 -32.05 -8.40 19.51
N SER A 38 -32.57 -7.48 20.31
CA SER A 38 -32.15 -6.07 20.35
C SER A 38 -30.66 -5.87 20.64
N PHE A 39 -30.05 -6.77 21.42
CA PHE A 39 -28.63 -6.72 21.75
C PHE A 39 -27.76 -6.90 20.51
N GLY A 40 -28.08 -7.83 19.60
CA GLY A 40 -27.42 -7.97 18.30
C GLY A 40 -27.76 -6.81 17.35
N GLY A 41 -29.01 -6.35 17.36
CA GLY A 41 -29.46 -5.24 16.52
C GLY A 41 -28.72 -3.92 16.74
N GLN A 42 -28.29 -3.64 17.99
CA GLN A 42 -27.44 -2.48 18.32
C GLN A 42 -26.08 -2.56 17.62
N VAL A 43 -25.49 -3.74 17.59
CA VAL A 43 -24.21 -4.02 16.93
C VAL A 43 -24.33 -3.87 15.41
N ALA A 44 -25.40 -4.46 14.82
CA ALA A 44 -25.66 -4.34 13.39
C ALA A 44 -25.79 -2.88 12.91
N ARG A 45 -26.41 -2.01 13.74
CA ARG A 45 -26.49 -0.59 13.42
C ARG A 45 -25.10 0.07 13.34
N LYS A 46 -24.21 -0.25 14.27
CA LYS A 46 -22.85 0.30 14.29
C LYS A 46 -21.98 -0.20 13.14
N ILE A 47 -22.18 -1.44 12.71
CA ILE A 47 -21.53 -1.95 11.48
C ILE A 47 -22.01 -1.16 10.24
N ARG A 48 -23.30 -0.81 10.17
CA ARG A 48 -23.81 0.03 9.07
C ARG A 48 -23.18 1.44 9.08
N GLU A 49 -23.11 2.09 10.25
CA GLU A 49 -22.45 3.40 10.40
C GLU A 49 -20.97 3.32 9.95
N ALA A 50 -20.22 2.28 10.36
CA ALA A 50 -18.84 2.06 9.94
C ALA A 50 -18.72 1.86 8.41
N ARG A 51 -19.68 1.18 7.80
CA ARG A 51 -19.75 0.99 6.34
C ARG A 51 -20.00 2.31 5.60
N GLU A 52 -20.86 3.16 6.14
CA GLU A 52 -21.13 4.50 5.62
C GLU A 52 -19.88 5.38 5.69
N GLN A 53 -19.15 5.35 6.81
CA GLN A 53 -17.87 6.08 6.98
C GLN A 53 -16.81 5.59 5.98
N ALA A 54 -16.68 4.29 5.80
CA ALA A 54 -15.77 3.70 4.83
C ALA A 54 -16.12 4.08 3.39
N ALA A 55 -17.39 4.00 3.02
CA ALA A 55 -17.88 4.40 1.71
C ALA A 55 -17.63 5.90 1.45
N ALA A 56 -17.88 6.75 2.44
CA ALA A 56 -17.69 8.20 2.33
C ALA A 56 -16.22 8.57 2.03
N LEU A 57 -15.24 7.88 2.62
CA LEU A 57 -13.82 8.16 2.42
C LEU A 57 -13.40 8.04 0.94
N ILE A 58 -13.99 7.09 0.22
CA ILE A 58 -13.67 6.84 -1.20
C ILE A 58 -14.75 7.33 -2.16
N GLY A 59 -15.75 8.08 -1.69
CA GLY A 59 -16.85 8.57 -2.52
C GLY A 59 -17.75 7.48 -3.12
N ALA A 60 -17.87 6.33 -2.43
CA ALA A 60 -18.71 5.20 -2.83
C ALA A 60 -20.08 5.21 -2.12
N THR A 61 -20.92 4.20 -2.41
CA THR A 61 -22.12 3.90 -1.61
C THR A 61 -21.85 2.76 -0.64
N PRO A 62 -22.57 2.67 0.51
CA PRO A 62 -22.37 1.60 1.47
C PRO A 62 -22.58 0.18 0.91
N GLU A 63 -23.42 0.02 -0.11
CA GLU A 63 -23.71 -1.26 -0.77
C GLU A 63 -22.51 -1.79 -1.56
N GLU A 64 -21.60 -0.93 -1.96
CA GLU A 64 -20.40 -1.26 -2.73
C GLU A 64 -19.23 -1.70 -1.85
N VAL A 65 -19.35 -1.57 -0.53
CA VAL A 65 -18.31 -1.93 0.45
C VAL A 65 -18.54 -3.37 0.94
N ILE A 66 -17.49 -4.19 0.94
CA ILE A 66 -17.42 -5.53 1.55
C ILE A 66 -16.28 -5.50 2.58
N PHE A 67 -16.56 -5.84 3.84
CA PHE A 67 -15.52 -6.01 4.84
C PHE A 67 -14.79 -7.33 4.65
N THR A 68 -13.45 -7.27 4.68
CA THR A 68 -12.53 -8.40 4.53
C THR A 68 -11.57 -8.44 5.72
N SER A 69 -10.70 -9.44 5.81
CA SER A 69 -9.71 -9.51 6.90
C SER A 69 -8.46 -8.66 6.66
N CYS A 70 -8.14 -8.32 5.43
CA CYS A 70 -6.95 -7.55 5.06
C CYS A 70 -6.94 -7.21 3.56
N GLY A 71 -5.98 -6.37 3.13
CA GLY A 71 -5.77 -6.09 1.71
C GLY A 71 -5.50 -7.35 0.87
N THR A 72 -4.71 -8.29 1.39
CA THR A 72 -4.42 -9.55 0.68
C THR A 72 -5.69 -10.37 0.39
N GLU A 73 -6.64 -10.44 1.33
CA GLU A 73 -7.94 -11.08 1.08
C GLU A 73 -8.70 -10.31 -0.01
N SER A 74 -8.71 -8.98 0.05
CA SER A 74 -9.40 -8.13 -0.93
C SER A 74 -8.85 -8.32 -2.33
N ASP A 75 -7.51 -8.30 -2.51
CA ASP A 75 -6.85 -8.50 -3.80
C ASP A 75 -7.14 -9.90 -4.37
N ASN A 76 -7.05 -10.93 -3.53
CA ASN A 76 -7.36 -12.29 -3.93
C ASN A 76 -8.84 -12.44 -4.33
N ALA A 77 -9.75 -11.85 -3.55
CA ALA A 77 -11.18 -11.90 -3.83
C ALA A 77 -11.51 -11.19 -5.15
N ALA A 78 -10.94 -10.01 -5.40
CA ALA A 78 -11.16 -9.25 -6.63
C ALA A 78 -10.71 -10.03 -7.88
N ILE A 79 -9.44 -10.47 -7.90
CA ILE A 79 -8.87 -11.18 -9.07
C ILE A 79 -9.57 -12.51 -9.31
N ARG A 80 -9.79 -13.31 -8.26
CA ARG A 80 -10.49 -14.60 -8.39
C ARG A 80 -11.95 -14.43 -8.81
N SER A 81 -12.63 -13.42 -8.29
CA SER A 81 -14.00 -13.08 -8.70
C SER A 81 -14.09 -12.73 -10.18
N ALA A 82 -13.16 -11.89 -10.67
CA ALA A 82 -13.11 -11.52 -12.08
C ALA A 82 -12.93 -12.75 -12.99
N LEU A 83 -12.04 -13.67 -12.63
CA LEU A 83 -11.83 -14.92 -13.38
C LEU A 83 -13.05 -15.85 -13.30
N ALA A 84 -13.69 -15.97 -12.16
CA ALA A 84 -14.89 -16.82 -11.99
C ALA A 84 -16.11 -16.29 -12.75
N THR A 85 -16.23 -14.97 -12.88
CA THR A 85 -17.35 -14.32 -13.61
C THR A 85 -17.12 -14.21 -15.12
N HIS A 86 -15.88 -14.45 -15.59
CA HIS A 86 -15.49 -14.48 -17.00
C HIS A 86 -14.69 -15.75 -17.32
N PRO A 87 -15.29 -16.94 -17.20
CA PRO A 87 -14.57 -18.22 -17.30
C PRO A 87 -13.94 -18.48 -18.69
N ASP A 88 -14.45 -17.83 -19.72
CA ASP A 88 -13.93 -17.92 -21.08
C ASP A 88 -12.68 -17.08 -21.32
N ARG A 89 -12.31 -16.19 -20.37
CA ARG A 89 -11.12 -15.33 -20.45
C ARG A 89 -10.04 -15.83 -19.52
N ARG A 90 -8.83 -15.96 -20.02
CA ARG A 90 -7.72 -16.59 -19.27
C ARG A 90 -6.48 -15.70 -19.16
N HIS A 91 -6.60 -14.41 -19.38
CA HIS A 91 -5.49 -13.46 -19.28
C HIS A 91 -5.69 -12.48 -18.13
N ILE A 92 -4.61 -12.27 -17.38
CA ILE A 92 -4.48 -11.29 -16.29
C ILE A 92 -3.39 -10.30 -16.70
N LEU A 93 -3.68 -9.02 -16.64
CA LEU A 93 -2.72 -7.95 -16.87
C LEU A 93 -2.41 -7.26 -15.53
N THR A 94 -1.13 -7.18 -15.19
CA THR A 94 -0.65 -6.59 -13.92
C THR A 94 0.70 -5.89 -14.13
N SER A 95 1.35 -5.40 -13.06
CA SER A 95 2.67 -4.78 -13.14
C SER A 95 3.76 -5.60 -12.45
N ARG A 96 5.03 -5.35 -12.80
CA ARG A 96 6.19 -6.01 -12.17
C ARG A 96 6.42 -5.55 -10.73
N VAL A 97 5.81 -4.45 -10.32
CA VAL A 97 6.06 -3.78 -9.03
C VAL A 97 4.92 -3.93 -8.03
N GLU A 98 3.98 -4.83 -8.30
CA GLU A 98 2.85 -5.12 -7.42
C GLU A 98 3.29 -5.67 -6.05
N HIS A 99 2.43 -5.46 -5.06
CA HIS A 99 2.58 -6.08 -3.75
C HIS A 99 2.53 -7.62 -3.87
N PRO A 100 3.21 -8.38 -2.99
CA PRO A 100 3.17 -9.86 -2.99
C PRO A 100 1.75 -10.45 -2.99
N ALA A 101 0.76 -9.79 -2.43
CA ALA A 101 -0.65 -10.23 -2.45
C ALA A 101 -1.19 -10.44 -3.87
N VAL A 102 -0.84 -9.56 -4.81
CA VAL A 102 -1.19 -9.67 -6.23
C VAL A 102 -0.17 -10.53 -6.96
N LYS A 103 1.12 -10.27 -6.79
CA LYS A 103 2.19 -10.94 -7.51
C LYS A 103 2.24 -12.45 -7.27
N SER A 104 2.17 -12.89 -6.02
CA SER A 104 2.17 -14.30 -5.67
C SER A 104 0.90 -15.03 -6.15
N LEU A 105 -0.25 -14.33 -6.10
CA LEU A 105 -1.49 -14.86 -6.67
C LEU A 105 -1.38 -15.04 -8.18
N CYS A 106 -0.86 -14.05 -8.91
CA CYS A 106 -0.64 -14.14 -10.35
C CYS A 106 0.30 -15.29 -10.73
N ALA A 107 1.40 -15.46 -9.98
CA ALA A 107 2.31 -16.59 -10.16
C ALA A 107 1.62 -17.95 -9.87
N HIS A 108 0.74 -18.03 -8.87
CA HIS A 108 -0.06 -19.21 -8.59
C HIS A 108 -1.05 -19.51 -9.72
N LEU A 109 -1.77 -18.51 -10.21
CA LEU A 109 -2.73 -18.65 -11.31
C LEU A 109 -2.06 -19.01 -12.63
N SER A 110 -0.84 -18.51 -12.88
CA SER A 110 -0.03 -18.90 -14.05
C SER A 110 0.24 -20.40 -14.07
N ARG A 111 0.55 -21.01 -12.91
CA ARG A 111 0.70 -22.50 -12.79
C ARG A 111 -0.60 -23.27 -13.03
N GLN A 112 -1.75 -22.58 -12.92
CA GLN A 112 -3.08 -23.15 -13.24
C GLN A 112 -3.49 -22.90 -14.71
N GLY A 113 -2.58 -22.40 -15.54
CA GLY A 113 -2.78 -22.21 -16.97
C GLY A 113 -3.40 -20.87 -17.36
N TYR A 114 -3.46 -19.88 -16.44
CA TYR A 114 -3.79 -18.50 -16.80
C TYR A 114 -2.57 -17.79 -17.39
N ARG A 115 -2.76 -17.03 -18.45
CA ARG A 115 -1.73 -16.17 -19.01
C ARG A 115 -1.62 -14.91 -18.16
N VAL A 116 -0.43 -14.60 -17.67
CA VAL A 116 -0.15 -13.38 -16.89
C VAL A 116 0.84 -12.51 -17.66
N THR A 117 0.47 -11.26 -17.89
CA THR A 117 1.38 -10.23 -18.43
C THR A 117 1.71 -9.25 -17.33
N GLU A 118 3.00 -9.15 -16.98
CA GLU A 118 3.52 -8.19 -16.02
C GLU A 118 4.15 -7.01 -16.76
N LEU A 119 3.50 -5.84 -16.73
CA LEU A 119 3.99 -4.61 -17.35
C LEU A 119 5.28 -4.13 -16.66
N PRO A 120 6.30 -3.75 -17.41
CA PRO A 120 7.47 -3.09 -16.87
C PRO A 120 7.13 -1.66 -16.43
N VAL A 121 7.99 -1.11 -15.59
CA VAL A 121 8.02 0.31 -15.25
C VAL A 121 9.34 0.93 -15.71
N ASP A 122 9.35 2.24 -15.88
CA ASP A 122 10.57 3.00 -16.19
C ASP A 122 11.45 3.21 -14.94
N LYS A 123 12.55 3.94 -15.09
CA LYS A 123 13.48 4.28 -14.00
C LYS A 123 12.85 5.11 -12.87
N ASP A 124 11.74 5.80 -13.15
CA ASP A 124 10.99 6.60 -12.21
C ASP A 124 9.82 5.84 -11.58
N GLY A 125 9.68 4.54 -11.91
CA GLY A 125 8.65 3.64 -11.41
C GLY A 125 7.28 3.85 -12.05
N LEU A 126 7.20 4.46 -13.24
CA LEU A 126 5.97 4.78 -13.92
C LEU A 126 5.67 3.80 -15.06
N LEU A 127 4.38 3.58 -15.34
CA LEU A 127 3.91 2.73 -16.44
C LEU A 127 3.91 3.47 -17.78
N ASP A 128 4.31 2.78 -18.84
CA ASP A 128 4.03 3.20 -20.22
C ASP A 128 2.59 2.87 -20.59
N MET A 129 1.74 3.90 -20.68
CA MET A 129 0.32 3.77 -21.00
C MET A 129 0.07 3.27 -22.43
N ASN A 130 0.98 3.51 -23.37
CA ASN A 130 0.86 2.94 -24.71
C ASN A 130 1.14 1.43 -24.69
N GLN A 131 2.13 0.99 -23.90
CA GLN A 131 2.37 -0.44 -23.70
C GLN A 131 1.19 -1.10 -22.96
N PHE A 132 0.64 -0.44 -21.94
CA PHE A 132 -0.57 -0.89 -21.24
C PHE A 132 -1.71 -1.15 -22.23
N GLU A 133 -2.07 -0.18 -23.07
CA GLU A 133 -3.17 -0.29 -24.01
C GLU A 133 -2.97 -1.41 -25.02
N ARG A 134 -1.76 -1.58 -25.57
CA ARG A 134 -1.41 -2.69 -26.48
C ARG A 134 -1.48 -4.07 -25.80
N SER A 135 -1.35 -4.13 -24.48
CA SER A 135 -1.40 -5.38 -23.71
C SER A 135 -2.82 -5.84 -23.37
N LEU A 136 -3.83 -4.98 -23.56
CA LEU A 136 -5.23 -5.32 -23.41
C LEU A 136 -5.71 -6.16 -24.60
N THR A 137 -6.12 -7.40 -24.34
CA THR A 137 -6.58 -8.34 -25.37
C THR A 137 -8.02 -8.78 -25.10
N PRO A 138 -8.76 -9.30 -26.09
CA PRO A 138 -10.12 -9.83 -25.87
C PRO A 138 -10.18 -10.96 -24.82
N ASP A 139 -9.07 -11.69 -24.62
CA ASP A 139 -8.92 -12.74 -23.63
C ASP A 139 -8.62 -12.20 -22.21
N THR A 140 -8.40 -10.89 -22.04
CA THR A 140 -8.13 -10.29 -20.73
C THR A 140 -9.40 -10.31 -19.88
N ALA A 141 -9.36 -11.05 -18.76
CA ALA A 141 -10.44 -11.10 -17.77
C ALA A 141 -10.37 -9.92 -16.80
N VAL A 142 -9.16 -9.58 -16.37
CA VAL A 142 -8.94 -8.54 -15.37
C VAL A 142 -7.60 -7.85 -15.56
N VAL A 143 -7.61 -6.54 -15.35
CA VAL A 143 -6.44 -5.74 -15.06
C VAL A 143 -6.36 -5.56 -13.55
N SER A 144 -5.20 -5.79 -12.94
CA SER A 144 -4.94 -5.50 -11.53
C SER A 144 -3.67 -4.67 -11.41
N LEU A 145 -3.81 -3.40 -11.07
CA LEU A 145 -2.71 -2.46 -10.89
C LEU A 145 -2.83 -1.76 -9.54
N MET A 146 -1.70 -1.62 -8.83
CA MET A 146 -1.67 -0.83 -7.60
C MET A 146 -1.90 0.65 -7.92
N TRP A 147 -2.59 1.38 -7.03
CA TRP A 147 -2.74 2.84 -7.18
C TRP A 147 -1.46 3.58 -6.81
N ALA A 148 -0.80 3.13 -5.76
CA ALA A 148 0.44 3.70 -5.27
C ALA A 148 1.42 2.61 -4.86
N ASN A 149 2.67 2.74 -5.27
CA ASN A 149 3.70 1.79 -4.89
C ASN A 149 4.10 1.95 -3.41
N ASN A 150 4.14 0.84 -2.69
CA ASN A 150 4.42 0.81 -1.25
C ASN A 150 5.89 1.10 -0.88
N GLU A 151 6.81 1.03 -1.85
CA GLU A 151 8.24 1.26 -1.61
C GLU A 151 8.68 2.66 -2.03
N THR A 152 8.30 3.11 -3.22
CA THR A 152 8.70 4.40 -3.78
C THR A 152 7.66 5.49 -3.61
N GLY A 153 6.41 5.11 -3.34
CA GLY A 153 5.28 6.03 -3.31
C GLY A 153 4.76 6.44 -4.69
N ALA A 154 5.37 5.98 -5.80
CA ALA A 154 4.96 6.33 -7.15
C ALA A 154 3.48 6.02 -7.40
N LEU A 155 2.76 6.97 -8.00
CA LEU A 155 1.33 6.85 -8.32
C LEU A 155 1.16 6.37 -9.77
N PHE A 156 0.33 5.36 -9.96
CA PHE A 156 -0.08 4.92 -11.28
C PHE A 156 -1.33 5.67 -11.75
N PRO A 157 -1.47 5.91 -13.06
CA PRO A 157 -2.65 6.56 -13.64
C PRO A 157 -3.82 5.58 -13.77
N VAL A 158 -4.26 4.98 -12.63
CA VAL A 158 -5.23 3.88 -12.61
C VAL A 158 -6.61 4.28 -13.12
N GLU A 159 -7.01 5.53 -12.95
CA GLU A 159 -8.30 6.01 -13.49
C GLU A 159 -8.27 5.97 -15.02
N LYS A 160 -7.21 6.45 -15.65
CA LYS A 160 -7.04 6.38 -17.10
C LYS A 160 -6.89 4.94 -17.60
N ALA A 161 -6.17 4.11 -16.87
CA ALA A 161 -6.04 2.68 -17.18
C ALA A 161 -7.39 1.95 -17.10
N ALA A 162 -8.23 2.31 -16.10
CA ALA A 162 -9.56 1.76 -15.94
C ALA A 162 -10.48 2.16 -17.11
N GLU A 163 -10.43 3.42 -17.59
CA GLU A 163 -11.18 3.84 -18.78
C GLU A 163 -10.83 2.99 -20.01
N LEU A 164 -9.53 2.82 -20.30
CA LEU A 164 -9.06 2.02 -21.43
C LEU A 164 -9.47 0.53 -21.33
N ALA A 165 -9.48 -0.03 -20.11
CA ALA A 165 -9.95 -1.40 -19.87
C ALA A 165 -11.48 -1.50 -20.03
N HIS A 166 -12.22 -0.55 -19.47
CA HIS A 166 -13.69 -0.47 -19.53
C HIS A 166 -14.19 -0.40 -20.96
N ASP A 167 -13.57 0.41 -21.83
CA ASP A 167 -13.91 0.54 -23.24
C ASP A 167 -13.80 -0.79 -24.01
N LYS A 168 -13.01 -1.74 -23.49
CA LYS A 168 -12.84 -3.09 -24.03
C LYS A 168 -13.63 -4.15 -23.23
N GLY A 169 -14.47 -3.75 -22.28
CA GLY A 169 -15.26 -4.65 -21.44
C GLY A 169 -14.40 -5.57 -20.56
N ILE A 170 -13.27 -5.04 -20.06
CA ILE A 170 -12.32 -5.75 -19.19
C ILE A 170 -12.48 -5.19 -17.77
N LEU A 171 -12.62 -6.08 -16.77
CA LEU A 171 -12.72 -5.66 -15.37
C LEU A 171 -11.40 -5.05 -14.89
N PHE A 172 -11.51 -3.97 -14.10
CA PHE A 172 -10.38 -3.28 -13.52
C PHE A 172 -10.41 -3.32 -11.99
N HIS A 173 -9.34 -3.86 -11.41
CA HIS A 173 -9.06 -3.86 -9.98
C HIS A 173 -7.84 -2.99 -9.68
N THR A 174 -7.89 -2.27 -8.56
CA THR A 174 -6.73 -1.55 -8.03
C THR A 174 -6.45 -1.91 -6.57
N ASP A 175 -5.19 -2.27 -6.26
CA ASP A 175 -4.70 -2.27 -4.88
C ASP A 175 -4.44 -0.81 -4.47
N ALA A 176 -5.39 -0.24 -3.72
CA ALA A 176 -5.31 1.14 -3.23
C ALA A 176 -4.87 1.22 -1.76
N VAL A 177 -4.31 0.14 -1.22
CA VAL A 177 -3.91 0.01 0.20
C VAL A 177 -3.00 1.15 0.64
N GLN A 178 -2.11 1.63 -0.22
CA GLN A 178 -1.22 2.75 0.10
C GLN A 178 -1.80 4.13 -0.27
N ALA A 179 -2.82 4.19 -1.13
CA ALA A 179 -3.36 5.43 -1.66
C ALA A 179 -4.50 6.01 -0.82
N VAL A 180 -5.43 5.12 -0.37
CA VAL A 180 -6.60 5.54 0.42
C VAL A 180 -6.16 6.24 1.70
N GLY A 181 -6.80 7.38 2.01
CA GLY A 181 -6.49 8.22 3.17
C GLY A 181 -5.24 9.10 3.03
N LYS A 182 -4.49 9.00 1.91
CA LYS A 182 -3.31 9.83 1.63
C LYS A 182 -3.50 10.76 0.43
N ILE A 183 -4.26 10.32 -0.55
CA ILE A 183 -4.67 11.14 -1.70
C ILE A 183 -6.20 11.12 -1.83
N PRO A 184 -6.82 12.16 -2.41
CA PRO A 184 -8.24 12.17 -2.69
C PRO A 184 -8.63 11.07 -3.68
N ILE A 185 -9.62 10.27 -3.34
CA ILE A 185 -10.17 9.22 -4.19
C ILE A 185 -11.70 9.41 -4.25
N ASN A 186 -12.28 9.34 -5.45
CA ASN A 186 -13.71 9.44 -5.63
C ASN A 186 -14.21 8.40 -6.64
N MET A 187 -14.79 7.31 -6.13
CA MET A 187 -15.26 6.21 -6.95
C MET A 187 -16.47 6.55 -7.84
N LYS A 188 -17.14 7.68 -7.57
CA LYS A 188 -18.25 8.18 -8.45
C LYS A 188 -17.74 8.80 -9.74
N SER A 189 -16.50 9.31 -9.76
CA SER A 189 -15.94 10.02 -10.91
C SER A 189 -15.07 9.17 -11.83
N ASN A 190 -14.94 7.86 -11.57
CA ASN A 190 -14.14 6.93 -12.37
C ASN A 190 -14.93 5.66 -12.69
N VAL A 191 -14.33 4.73 -13.43
CA VAL A 191 -14.94 3.48 -13.88
C VAL A 191 -14.26 2.23 -13.31
N ILE A 192 -13.47 2.37 -12.26
CA ILE A 192 -12.80 1.25 -11.58
C ILE A 192 -13.86 0.30 -11.00
N ASP A 193 -13.77 -1.00 -11.29
CA ASP A 193 -14.75 -2.00 -10.85
C ASP A 193 -14.53 -2.44 -9.40
N MET A 194 -13.27 -2.63 -9.00
CA MET A 194 -12.92 -3.14 -7.68
C MET A 194 -11.69 -2.40 -7.12
N LEU A 195 -11.69 -2.19 -5.79
CA LEU A 195 -10.61 -1.50 -5.09
C LEU A 195 -10.37 -2.13 -3.72
N SER A 196 -9.09 -2.41 -3.40
CA SER A 196 -8.67 -3.00 -2.11
C SER A 196 -8.16 -1.96 -1.14
N ILE A 197 -8.55 -2.10 0.15
CA ILE A 197 -8.08 -1.27 1.28
C ILE A 197 -7.63 -2.20 2.41
N SER A 198 -6.62 -1.78 3.16
CA SER A 198 -6.19 -2.45 4.39
C SER A 198 -6.20 -1.49 5.57
N GLY A 199 -6.91 -1.84 6.64
CA GLY A 199 -7.15 -0.95 7.77
C GLY A 199 -5.88 -0.50 8.48
N HIS A 200 -4.89 -1.38 8.62
CA HIS A 200 -3.65 -1.06 9.33
C HIS A 200 -2.74 -0.04 8.63
N LYS A 201 -3.10 0.42 7.44
CA LYS A 201 -2.45 1.56 6.75
C LYS A 201 -3.16 2.90 7.03
N LEU A 202 -4.33 2.83 7.67
CA LEU A 202 -5.19 3.98 8.00
C LEU A 202 -5.31 4.20 9.51
N HIS A 203 -4.35 3.73 10.30
CA HIS A 203 -4.40 3.78 11.77
C HIS A 203 -5.58 2.99 12.38
N ALA A 204 -6.11 2.00 11.65
CA ALA A 204 -7.03 0.99 12.14
C ALA A 204 -6.28 -0.28 12.60
N PRO A 205 -6.95 -1.23 13.28
CA PRO A 205 -6.30 -2.46 13.68
C PRO A 205 -5.89 -3.33 12.48
N LYS A 206 -4.92 -4.22 12.71
CA LYS A 206 -4.63 -5.34 11.81
C LYS A 206 -5.83 -6.31 11.79
N GLY A 207 -5.97 -7.10 10.74
CA GLY A 207 -7.04 -8.09 10.66
C GLY A 207 -8.38 -7.55 10.15
N ILE A 208 -8.37 -6.37 9.50
CA ILE A 208 -9.54 -5.79 8.84
C ILE A 208 -9.13 -5.09 7.54
N GLY A 209 -9.95 -5.23 6.50
CA GLY A 209 -9.81 -4.59 5.21
C GLY A 209 -11.16 -4.34 4.55
N ILE A 210 -11.13 -3.80 3.35
CA ILE A 210 -12.30 -3.55 2.51
C ILE A 210 -12.00 -3.99 1.09
N LEU A 211 -12.97 -4.60 0.46
CA LEU A 211 -13.09 -4.68 -0.98
C LEU A 211 -14.27 -3.81 -1.42
N TYR A 212 -13.99 -2.75 -2.17
CA TYR A 212 -15.01 -2.04 -2.93
C TYR A 212 -15.35 -2.85 -4.19
N VAL A 213 -16.63 -3.00 -4.46
CA VAL A 213 -17.15 -3.60 -5.70
C VAL A 213 -18.23 -2.68 -6.25
N ARG A 214 -17.97 -2.10 -7.41
CA ARG A 214 -18.90 -1.16 -8.09
C ARG A 214 -20.26 -1.81 -8.30
N LYS A 215 -21.33 -1.06 -8.05
CA LYS A 215 -22.70 -1.49 -8.35
C LYS A 215 -22.83 -1.90 -9.82
N GLY A 216 -23.32 -3.11 -10.04
CA GLY A 216 -23.47 -3.70 -11.38
C GLY A 216 -22.31 -4.60 -11.81
N THR A 217 -21.14 -4.52 -11.16
CA THR A 217 -20.06 -5.48 -11.40
C THR A 217 -20.45 -6.86 -10.90
N LYS A 218 -20.34 -7.89 -11.76
CA LYS A 218 -20.54 -9.28 -11.36
C LYS A 218 -19.47 -9.70 -10.36
N PHE A 219 -19.89 -10.28 -9.24
CA PHE A 219 -18.98 -10.68 -8.18
C PHE A 219 -19.26 -12.12 -7.72
N SER A 220 -18.21 -12.93 -7.63
CA SER A 220 -18.22 -14.28 -7.07
C SER A 220 -17.49 -14.28 -5.73
N PRO A 221 -18.08 -14.75 -4.63
CA PRO A 221 -17.45 -14.71 -3.31
C PRO A 221 -16.20 -15.60 -3.25
N PHE A 222 -15.15 -15.10 -2.63
CA PHE A 222 -13.93 -15.85 -2.38
C PHE A 222 -14.06 -16.72 -1.11
N LEU A 223 -14.58 -16.15 -0.03
CA LEU A 223 -14.91 -16.90 1.19
C LEU A 223 -16.41 -17.22 1.20
N ILE A 224 -16.72 -18.47 0.91
CA ILE A 224 -18.09 -18.97 0.87
C ILE A 224 -18.54 -19.33 2.28
N GLY A 225 -19.77 -18.93 2.67
CA GLY A 225 -20.30 -19.19 3.99
C GLY A 225 -21.77 -18.78 4.15
N GLY A 226 -22.11 -18.17 5.28
CA GLY A 226 -23.45 -17.68 5.59
C GLY A 226 -23.80 -16.37 4.87
N HIS A 227 -24.89 -15.73 5.34
CA HIS A 227 -25.47 -14.55 4.68
C HIS A 227 -24.75 -13.22 4.96
N GLN A 228 -23.60 -13.26 5.65
CA GLN A 228 -22.82 -12.07 5.96
C GLN A 228 -22.39 -11.36 4.66
N GLU A 229 -22.20 -10.04 4.75
CA GLU A 229 -21.85 -9.20 3.60
C GLU A 229 -22.77 -9.42 2.37
N LYS A 230 -24.03 -9.77 2.61
CA LYS A 230 -25.03 -10.12 1.55
C LYS A 230 -24.55 -11.28 0.67
N GLU A 231 -24.03 -12.33 1.29
CA GLU A 231 -23.48 -13.54 0.64
C GLU A 231 -22.21 -13.29 -0.20
N ARG A 232 -21.63 -12.07 -0.12
CA ARG A 232 -20.41 -11.74 -0.86
C ARG A 232 -19.14 -12.13 -0.10
N ARG A 233 -19.24 -12.33 1.24
CA ARG A 233 -18.13 -12.79 2.09
C ARG A 233 -18.67 -13.45 3.36
N GLY A 234 -18.47 -14.76 3.48
CA GLY A 234 -18.95 -15.55 4.63
C GLY A 234 -18.09 -15.38 5.87
N GLY A 235 -18.67 -15.70 7.05
CA GLY A 235 -18.04 -15.64 8.37
C GLY A 235 -18.57 -14.51 9.22
N THR A 236 -18.64 -14.76 10.54
CA THR A 236 -19.12 -13.78 11.51
C THR A 236 -18.30 -12.50 11.44
N GLU A 237 -18.98 -11.35 11.45
CA GLU A 237 -18.39 -10.04 11.34
C GLU A 237 -17.46 -9.74 12.52
N ASN A 238 -16.23 -9.33 12.24
CA ASN A 238 -15.26 -8.84 13.24
C ASN A 238 -15.67 -7.44 13.70
N THR A 239 -16.73 -7.40 14.50
CA THR A 239 -17.40 -6.16 14.91
C THR A 239 -16.45 -5.09 15.45
N PRO A 240 -15.57 -5.37 16.44
CA PRO A 240 -14.68 -4.33 16.96
C PRO A 240 -13.80 -3.72 15.87
N SER A 241 -13.21 -4.58 15.03
CA SER A 241 -12.32 -4.10 13.96
C SER A 241 -13.04 -3.38 12.84
N ILE A 242 -14.28 -3.77 12.51
CA ILE A 242 -15.12 -3.07 11.52
C ILE A 242 -15.42 -1.65 12.01
N ILE A 243 -15.81 -1.50 13.28
CA ILE A 243 -16.12 -0.19 13.88
C ILE A 243 -14.85 0.66 13.96
N GLY A 244 -13.73 0.05 14.37
CA GLY A 244 -12.43 0.72 14.36
C GLY A 244 -12.03 1.19 12.97
N LEU A 245 -12.26 0.39 11.93
CA LEU A 245 -11.98 0.79 10.55
C LEU A 245 -12.89 1.94 10.08
N GLY A 246 -14.17 1.93 10.42
CA GLY A 246 -15.09 3.05 10.15
C GLY A 246 -14.57 4.35 10.76
N LYS A 247 -14.18 4.32 12.05
CA LYS A 247 -13.60 5.48 12.73
C LYS A 247 -12.27 5.93 12.11
N ALA A 248 -11.43 5.00 11.72
CA ALA A 248 -10.18 5.32 11.02
C ALA A 248 -10.43 5.98 9.65
N CYS A 249 -11.45 5.55 8.92
CA CYS A 249 -11.86 6.18 7.66
C CYS A 249 -12.34 7.62 7.86
N GLU A 250 -13.12 7.88 8.91
CA GLU A 250 -13.55 9.23 9.29
C GLU A 250 -12.35 10.14 9.62
N LEU A 251 -11.39 9.63 10.41
CA LEU A 251 -10.17 10.35 10.75
C LEU A 251 -9.29 10.60 9.52
N ALA A 252 -9.14 9.62 8.64
CA ALA A 252 -8.38 9.77 7.40
C ALA A 252 -8.98 10.85 6.49
N ALA A 253 -10.31 10.91 6.37
CA ALA A 253 -10.99 11.97 5.62
C ALA A 253 -10.72 13.37 6.22
N SER A 254 -10.81 13.51 7.54
CA SER A 254 -10.55 14.79 8.22
C SER A 254 -9.09 15.23 8.16
N ASN A 255 -8.14 14.27 8.12
CA ASN A 255 -6.71 14.52 8.08
C ASN A 255 -6.12 14.64 6.66
N MET A 256 -6.92 14.47 5.61
CA MET A 256 -6.47 14.51 4.22
C MET A 256 -5.65 15.76 3.86
N LYS A 257 -6.08 16.93 4.36
CA LYS A 257 -5.35 18.19 4.17
C LYS A 257 -3.99 18.16 4.86
N MET A 258 -3.92 17.61 6.08
CA MET A 258 -2.67 17.50 6.85
C MET A 258 -1.68 16.58 6.16
N GLU A 259 -2.14 15.43 5.63
CA GLU A 259 -1.30 14.52 4.82
C GLU A 259 -0.66 15.25 3.63
N ASN A 260 -1.45 16.00 2.88
CA ASN A 260 -1.01 16.65 1.65
C ASN A 260 -0.29 18.00 1.86
N THR A 261 -0.20 18.48 3.10
CA THR A 261 0.52 19.72 3.45
C THR A 261 1.67 19.45 4.41
N ARG A 262 1.37 19.26 5.69
CA ARG A 262 2.39 19.10 6.75
C ARG A 262 3.22 17.85 6.58
N VAL A 263 2.59 16.69 6.39
CA VAL A 263 3.33 15.42 6.23
C VAL A 263 4.20 15.47 4.98
N LYS A 264 3.63 15.99 3.87
CA LYS A 264 4.40 16.20 2.63
C LYS A 264 5.61 17.10 2.85
N LYS A 265 5.45 18.23 3.58
CA LYS A 265 6.55 19.16 3.89
C LYS A 265 7.64 18.49 4.72
N LEU A 266 7.27 17.70 5.73
CA LEU A 266 8.22 16.94 6.56
C LEU A 266 9.00 15.91 5.73
N ARG A 267 8.32 15.16 4.84
CA ARG A 267 8.96 14.23 3.92
C ARG A 267 9.90 14.94 2.96
N ASP A 268 9.50 16.07 2.37
CA ASP A 268 10.32 16.84 1.43
C ASP A 268 11.56 17.41 2.15
N LYS A 269 11.43 17.88 3.40
CA LYS A 269 12.55 18.32 4.24
C LYS A 269 13.54 17.18 4.48
N LEU A 270 13.05 16.02 4.95
CA LEU A 270 13.88 14.84 5.17
C LEU A 270 14.67 14.45 3.93
N GLU A 271 13.99 14.36 2.78
CA GLU A 271 14.58 13.97 1.51
C GLU A 271 15.66 14.95 1.06
N THR A 272 15.35 16.24 1.06
CA THR A 272 16.28 17.28 0.59
C THR A 272 17.55 17.33 1.45
N GLU A 273 17.39 17.43 2.77
CA GLU A 273 18.50 17.52 3.70
C GLU A 273 19.39 16.27 3.68
N LEU A 274 18.81 15.06 3.55
CA LEU A 274 19.63 13.84 3.47
C LEU A 274 20.41 13.76 2.17
N LEU A 275 19.86 14.19 1.03
CA LEU A 275 20.56 14.20 -0.23
C LEU A 275 21.69 15.25 -0.27
N GLU A 276 21.50 16.40 0.39
CA GLU A 276 22.54 17.44 0.50
C GLU A 276 23.69 17.04 1.41
N ARG A 277 23.38 16.32 2.51
CA ARG A 277 24.40 15.95 3.53
C ARG A 277 25.11 14.64 3.23
N ILE A 278 24.52 13.76 2.45
CA ILE A 278 25.06 12.43 2.18
C ILE A 278 25.36 12.31 0.68
N PRO A 279 26.63 12.48 0.27
CA PRO A 279 27.01 12.31 -1.13
C PRO A 279 26.74 10.88 -1.61
N ASN A 280 26.69 10.65 -2.92
CA ASN A 280 26.37 9.36 -3.53
C ASN A 280 25.08 8.73 -2.98
N SER A 281 24.07 9.58 -2.83
CA SER A 281 22.70 9.18 -2.50
C SER A 281 21.75 9.66 -3.60
N ARG A 282 20.62 8.94 -3.77
CA ARG A 282 19.59 9.30 -4.75
C ARG A 282 18.21 8.85 -4.29
N VAL A 283 17.17 9.57 -4.70
CA VAL A 283 15.79 9.15 -4.55
C VAL A 283 15.47 8.09 -5.60
N ASN A 284 14.77 7.04 -5.20
CA ASN A 284 14.20 6.04 -6.08
C ASN A 284 12.73 6.38 -6.36
N GLY A 285 12.39 6.44 -7.64
CA GLY A 285 11.04 6.76 -8.11
C GLY A 285 10.82 8.24 -8.43
N THR A 286 9.65 8.52 -8.99
CA THR A 286 9.25 9.87 -9.39
C THR A 286 9.11 10.81 -8.20
N ARG A 287 9.55 12.08 -8.38
CA ARG A 287 9.32 13.14 -7.38
C ARG A 287 8.01 13.91 -7.59
N LEU A 288 7.38 13.75 -8.76
CA LEU A 288 6.19 14.52 -9.14
C LEU A 288 4.89 13.79 -8.82
N TYR A 289 4.80 12.52 -9.22
CA TYR A 289 3.58 11.71 -9.10
C TYR A 289 3.77 10.67 -8.01
N ARG A 290 3.71 11.09 -6.75
CA ARG A 290 3.91 10.19 -5.60
C ARG A 290 3.08 10.57 -4.38
N LEU A 291 2.96 9.62 -3.48
CA LEU A 291 2.32 9.80 -2.18
C LEU A 291 3.00 10.93 -1.37
N PRO A 292 2.23 11.67 -0.55
CA PRO A 292 2.78 12.75 0.26
C PRO A 292 3.76 12.29 1.33
N ASN A 293 3.58 11.08 1.85
CA ASN A 293 4.25 10.58 3.05
C ASN A 293 5.49 9.73 2.81
N THR A 294 5.79 9.35 1.56
CA THR A 294 6.80 8.32 1.26
C THR A 294 7.99 8.90 0.49
N THR A 295 9.20 8.55 0.92
CA THR A 295 10.43 8.68 0.15
C THR A 295 11.27 7.41 0.27
N ASN A 296 11.97 7.05 -0.80
CA ASN A 296 12.89 5.92 -0.84
C ASN A 296 14.24 6.45 -1.32
N ILE A 297 15.28 6.32 -0.49
CA ILE A 297 16.61 6.86 -0.77
C ILE A 297 17.61 5.72 -0.79
N SER A 298 18.37 5.60 -1.86
CA SER A 298 19.53 4.72 -1.95
C SER A 298 20.79 5.45 -1.50
N PHE A 299 21.58 4.78 -0.66
CA PHE A 299 22.91 5.19 -0.24
C PHE A 299 23.91 4.20 -0.82
N GLU A 300 24.80 4.67 -1.71
CA GLU A 300 25.73 3.79 -2.43
C GLU A 300 26.81 3.22 -1.51
N PHE A 301 27.23 1.97 -1.76
CA PHE A 301 28.30 1.24 -1.09
C PHE A 301 28.03 0.87 0.39
N VAL A 302 26.79 0.84 0.80
CA VAL A 302 26.36 0.39 2.14
C VAL A 302 25.20 -0.59 2.04
N GLU A 303 25.02 -1.39 3.08
CA GLU A 303 23.93 -2.36 3.18
C GLU A 303 22.76 -1.76 3.98
N GLY A 304 21.55 -1.82 3.43
CA GLY A 304 20.33 -1.28 4.05
C GLY A 304 20.05 -1.89 5.42
N GLU A 305 20.28 -3.19 5.61
CA GLU A 305 20.10 -3.84 6.90
C GLU A 305 21.06 -3.28 7.96
N ALA A 306 22.31 -3.01 7.58
CA ALA A 306 23.27 -2.39 8.49
C ALA A 306 22.88 -0.95 8.86
N ILE A 307 22.33 -0.19 7.89
CA ILE A 307 21.77 1.15 8.16
C ILE A 307 20.64 1.05 9.17
N LEU A 308 19.68 0.14 8.97
CA LEU A 308 18.52 -0.03 9.85
C LEU A 308 18.92 -0.43 11.27
N LEU A 309 19.89 -1.34 11.43
CA LEU A 309 20.42 -1.75 12.74
C LEU A 309 21.04 -0.58 13.50
N LEU A 310 21.83 0.27 12.82
CA LEU A 310 22.43 1.44 13.47
C LEU A 310 21.41 2.56 13.73
N MET A 311 20.36 2.68 12.91
CA MET A 311 19.26 3.60 13.18
C MET A 311 18.46 3.17 14.41
N ASP A 312 18.26 1.86 14.59
CA ASP A 312 17.54 1.29 15.75
C ASP A 312 18.25 1.58 17.08
N GLU A 313 19.60 1.67 17.10
CA GLU A 313 20.36 2.13 18.27
C GLU A 313 19.96 3.54 18.75
N PHE A 314 19.41 4.37 17.84
CA PHE A 314 18.87 5.70 18.13
C PHE A 314 17.35 5.73 18.28
N GLY A 315 16.67 4.58 18.23
CA GLY A 315 15.21 4.48 18.27
C GLY A 315 14.51 4.90 16.97
N ILE A 316 15.23 4.96 15.84
CA ILE A 316 14.68 5.35 14.54
C ILE A 316 14.26 4.08 13.77
N CYS A 317 12.96 3.93 13.49
CA CYS A 317 12.38 2.82 12.75
C CYS A 317 12.08 3.23 11.31
N ALA A 318 12.70 2.55 10.35
CA ALA A 318 12.45 2.67 8.91
C ALA A 318 12.48 1.27 8.27
N SER A 319 12.40 1.17 6.94
CA SER A 319 12.39 -0.13 6.26
C SER A 319 13.34 -0.12 5.06
N SER A 320 14.00 -1.24 4.79
CA SER A 320 14.62 -1.48 3.48
C SER A 320 13.55 -1.96 2.50
N GLY A 321 13.72 -1.70 1.20
CA GLY A 321 12.80 -2.17 0.17
C GLY A 321 12.60 -3.70 0.14
N SER A 322 13.46 -4.45 0.81
CA SER A 322 13.42 -5.91 0.93
C SER A 322 12.65 -6.43 2.15
N ALA A 323 12.02 -5.58 2.95
CA ALA A 323 11.41 -5.93 4.25
C ALA A 323 10.32 -7.02 4.21
N CYS A 324 9.74 -7.34 3.06
CA CYS A 324 8.74 -8.41 2.92
C CYS A 324 9.35 -9.80 2.67
N THR A 325 10.66 -9.92 2.52
CA THR A 325 11.38 -11.19 2.31
C THR A 325 12.49 -11.35 3.33
N SER A 326 12.14 -11.31 4.63
CA SER A 326 13.08 -11.57 5.71
C SER A 326 13.82 -12.91 5.45
N GLY A 327 15.12 -12.80 5.13
CA GLY A 327 15.98 -13.94 4.83
C GLY A 327 16.47 -14.06 3.37
N SER A 328 16.06 -13.17 2.45
CA SER A 328 16.64 -13.14 1.10
C SER A 328 17.65 -12.00 0.97
N LEU A 329 18.88 -12.35 0.60
CA LEU A 329 19.94 -11.39 0.23
C LEU A 329 19.65 -10.64 -1.09
N GLN A 330 18.45 -10.77 -1.63
CA GLN A 330 18.06 -10.15 -2.91
C GLN A 330 17.48 -8.76 -2.68
N PRO A 331 17.92 -7.74 -3.43
CA PRO A 331 17.32 -6.41 -3.36
C PRO A 331 15.85 -6.43 -3.81
N SER A 332 15.12 -5.38 -3.43
CA SER A 332 13.72 -5.20 -3.77
C SER A 332 13.42 -5.51 -5.24
N HIS A 333 12.35 -6.28 -5.49
CA HIS A 333 11.87 -6.56 -6.84
C HIS A 333 11.37 -5.28 -7.53
N VAL A 334 10.90 -4.28 -6.77
CA VAL A 334 10.48 -2.96 -7.28
C VAL A 334 11.69 -2.20 -7.82
N LEU A 335 12.73 -2.03 -7.02
CA LEU A 335 13.93 -1.31 -7.42
C LEU A 335 14.66 -2.01 -8.59
N ARG A 336 14.65 -3.34 -8.60
CA ARG A 336 15.17 -4.12 -9.73
C ARG A 336 14.35 -3.90 -11.00
N ALA A 337 13.02 -3.88 -10.92
CA ALA A 337 12.14 -3.62 -12.05
C ALA A 337 12.34 -2.21 -12.63
N MET A 338 12.72 -1.24 -11.78
CA MET A 338 13.08 0.14 -12.16
C MET A 338 14.50 0.27 -12.75
N GLY A 339 15.30 -0.80 -12.74
CA GLY A 339 16.68 -0.77 -13.20
C GLY A 339 17.65 -0.05 -12.27
N VAL A 340 17.33 0.05 -10.97
CA VAL A 340 18.25 0.62 -9.97
C VAL A 340 19.48 -0.29 -9.87
N PRO A 341 20.71 0.26 -9.98
CA PRO A 341 21.93 -0.53 -9.87
C PRO A 341 21.97 -1.34 -8.56
N PHE A 342 22.53 -2.56 -8.64
CA PHE A 342 22.55 -3.49 -7.52
C PHE A 342 23.18 -2.87 -6.25
N THR A 343 24.30 -2.17 -6.39
CA THR A 343 25.00 -1.49 -5.29
C THR A 343 24.18 -0.40 -4.62
N MET A 344 23.28 0.23 -5.37
CA MET A 344 22.34 1.23 -4.82
C MET A 344 21.06 0.60 -4.26
N ALA A 345 20.55 -0.46 -4.90
CA ALA A 345 19.33 -1.11 -4.46
C ALA A 345 19.50 -1.79 -3.09
N HIS A 346 20.69 -2.32 -2.78
CA HIS A 346 21.01 -2.90 -1.46
C HIS A 346 21.05 -1.84 -0.35
N GLY A 347 21.56 -0.64 -0.62
CA GLY A 347 21.64 0.47 0.34
C GLY A 347 20.38 1.33 0.39
N SER A 348 19.22 0.83 -0.06
CA SER A 348 17.99 1.62 -0.10
C SER A 348 17.23 1.57 1.21
N ILE A 349 16.78 2.73 1.67
CA ILE A 349 15.92 2.91 2.84
C ILE A 349 14.64 3.63 2.42
N ARG A 350 13.51 3.05 2.81
CA ARG A 350 12.21 3.69 2.71
C ARG A 350 11.85 4.38 4.02
N PHE A 351 11.56 5.66 3.94
CA PHE A 351 10.97 6.44 5.02
C PHE A 351 9.51 6.71 4.67
N SER A 352 8.62 6.35 5.57
CA SER A 352 7.18 6.58 5.40
C SER A 352 6.59 7.19 6.66
N LEU A 353 6.21 8.46 6.53
CA LEU A 353 5.70 9.29 7.60
C LEU A 353 4.19 9.10 7.81
N SER A 354 3.67 9.70 8.86
CA SER A 354 2.25 9.85 9.13
C SER A 354 1.95 11.20 9.79
N ILE A 355 0.67 11.44 10.03
CA ILE A 355 0.20 12.64 10.75
C ILE A 355 0.74 12.75 12.18
N TYR A 356 1.33 11.71 12.74
CA TYR A 356 1.87 11.71 14.11
C TYR A 356 3.34 12.12 14.18
N ASN A 357 4.06 12.11 13.05
CA ASN A 357 5.46 12.55 13.06
C ASN A 357 5.59 14.04 13.25
N THR A 358 6.63 14.45 13.96
CA THR A 358 6.93 15.85 14.29
C THR A 358 8.14 16.36 13.51
N GLU A 359 8.35 17.67 13.52
CA GLU A 359 9.51 18.30 12.88
C GLU A 359 10.79 17.93 13.62
N GLU A 360 10.75 17.89 14.95
CA GLU A 360 11.86 17.51 15.80
C GLU A 360 12.34 16.08 15.56
N GLU A 361 11.42 15.15 15.32
CA GLU A 361 11.76 13.77 14.92
C GLU A 361 12.50 13.75 13.58
N ILE A 362 12.05 14.52 12.60
CA ILE A 362 12.69 14.62 11.29
C ILE A 362 14.07 15.26 11.40
N ASP A 363 14.23 16.32 12.18
CA ASP A 363 15.51 16.99 12.42
C ASP A 363 16.52 16.04 13.09
N PHE A 364 16.06 15.23 14.05
CA PHE A 364 16.89 14.22 14.69
C PHE A 364 17.39 13.16 13.69
N VAL A 365 16.54 12.68 12.79
CA VAL A 365 16.95 11.73 11.73
C VAL A 365 17.98 12.36 10.79
N ILE A 366 17.75 13.62 10.38
CA ILE A 366 18.67 14.38 9.51
C ILE A 366 20.04 14.58 10.20
N GLU A 367 20.05 14.75 11.51
CA GLU A 367 21.31 14.86 12.28
C GLU A 367 22.06 13.54 12.36
N LYS A 368 21.36 12.42 12.61
CA LYS A 368 22.02 11.13 12.94
C LYS A 368 22.44 10.33 11.71
N LEU A 369 21.61 10.31 10.64
CA LEU A 369 21.83 9.42 9.51
C LEU A 369 23.15 9.66 8.76
N PRO A 370 23.63 10.90 8.55
CA PRO A 370 24.92 11.11 7.86
C PRO A 370 26.09 10.39 8.53
N SER A 371 26.20 10.45 9.84
CA SER A 371 27.30 9.79 10.58
C SER A 371 27.19 8.25 10.53
N ILE A 372 25.97 7.71 10.47
CA ILE A 372 25.73 6.27 10.30
C ILE A 372 26.25 5.83 8.92
N ILE A 373 25.88 6.56 7.85
CA ILE A 373 26.30 6.24 6.49
C ILE A 373 27.81 6.37 6.34
N GLU A 374 28.41 7.42 6.87
CA GLU A 374 29.88 7.64 6.85
C GLU A 374 30.62 6.48 7.55
N ARG A 375 30.16 6.09 8.73
CA ARG A 375 30.74 4.93 9.48
C ARG A 375 30.67 3.65 8.65
N LEU A 376 29.52 3.35 8.03
CA LEU A 376 29.35 2.14 7.21
C LEU A 376 30.20 2.17 5.94
N ARG A 377 30.32 3.33 5.28
CA ARG A 377 31.19 3.51 4.12
C ARG A 377 32.64 3.32 4.47
N GLY A 378 33.09 3.81 5.65
CA GLY A 378 34.44 3.58 6.14
C GLY A 378 34.81 2.10 6.35
N LEU A 379 33.80 1.23 6.53
CA LEU A 379 33.96 -0.22 6.64
C LEU A 379 33.81 -0.95 5.28
N SER A 380 33.29 -0.26 4.27
CA SER A 380 33.03 -0.85 2.96
C SER A 380 34.29 -0.91 2.09
N PRO A 381 34.69 -2.10 1.62
CA PRO A 381 35.85 -2.21 0.73
C PRO A 381 35.64 -1.54 -0.64
N TYR A 382 34.38 -1.28 -0.99
CA TYR A 382 34.01 -0.69 -2.29
C TYR A 382 34.04 0.84 -2.28
N TRP A 383 33.96 1.48 -1.12
CA TRP A 383 33.98 2.96 -1.00
C TRP A 383 35.34 3.54 -1.42
N ASN A 384 36.43 2.91 -0.99
CA ASN A 384 37.79 3.35 -1.31
C ASN A 384 38.23 3.10 -2.77
N LEU A 385 37.54 2.19 -3.47
CA LEU A 385 37.82 1.92 -4.90
C LEU A 385 37.18 2.97 -5.82
N GLY A 386 36.10 3.63 -5.37
CA GLY A 386 35.44 4.71 -6.11
C GLY A 386 36.28 5.96 -6.24
N ASP A 387 37.05 6.33 -5.21
CA ASP A 387 37.96 7.49 -5.23
C ASP A 387 39.17 7.26 -6.14
N GLN A 388 39.60 6.01 -6.35
CA GLN A 388 40.70 5.68 -7.26
C GLN A 388 40.29 5.67 -8.74
N ALA A 389 39.03 5.45 -9.05
CA ALA A 389 38.54 5.45 -10.43
C ALA A 389 38.38 6.88 -11.01
N CYS A 390 38.22 7.90 -10.16
CA CYS A 390 38.17 9.30 -10.59
C CYS A 390 39.55 9.97 -10.82
N THR A 391 40.65 9.29 -10.45
CA THR A 391 42.01 9.84 -10.59
C THR A 391 42.81 9.31 -11.81
N VAL A 392 42.15 8.47 -12.65
CA VAL A 392 42.75 7.98 -13.89
C VAL A 392 41.92 8.48 -15.09
N GLN A 393 42.09 9.73 -15.43
CA GLN A 393 41.90 10.31 -16.78
C GLN A 393 43.07 11.21 -17.15
#